data_2c3eab5ae7f83c034d09996a935e8245
#
_entry.id   2c3eab5ae7f83c034d09996a935e8245
#
_cell.length_a   1.000
_cell.length_b   1.000
_cell.length_c   1.000
_cell.angle_alpha   90.00
_cell.angle_beta   90.00
_cell.angle_gamma   90.00
#
_symmetry.space_group_name_H-M   'P 1'
#
loop_
_entity.id
_entity.type
_entity.pdbx_description
1 polymer ?
#
loop_
_entity_poly.entity_id
_entity_poly.type
_entity_poly.pdbx_seq_one_letter_code
_entity_poly.pdbx_strand_id
1 'polypeptide(L)'
;MKVMIVDDERDVEFLFKQRFRKELREGSIVFFFAFSGEEALHYLRGSESLDVVLILSDINMPGMTGLELLKMVRRDFPQLRIYMITAYNDEFNYKTAMDYGAHDYFTKPIDFEKLRREILAI
;
A
#
# COMPACT_ATOMS: atom_id res chain seq x y z
N MET A 1 8.75 -3.07 11.54
CA MET A 1 8.48 -2.96 10.08
C MET A 1 7.48 -1.84 9.84
N LYS A 2 7.85 -0.88 9.03
CA LYS A 2 6.97 0.25 8.72
C LYS A 2 6.32 0.07 7.36
N VAL A 3 4.98 0.13 7.33
CA VAL A 3 4.17 -0.10 6.14
C VAL A 3 3.32 1.13 5.87
N MET A 4 3.37 1.63 4.64
CA MET A 4 2.53 2.76 4.22
C MET A 4 1.26 2.24 3.57
N ILE A 5 0.11 2.73 4.02
CA ILE A 5 -1.20 2.43 3.45
C ILE A 5 -1.68 3.69 2.72
N VAL A 6 -1.98 3.56 1.42
CA VAL A 6 -2.46 4.68 0.60
C VAL A 6 -3.88 4.37 0.14
N ASP A 7 -4.83 5.15 0.63
CA ASP A 7 -6.25 5.00 0.30
C ASP A 7 -6.97 6.32 0.65
N ASP A 8 -7.81 6.80 -0.24
CA ASP A 8 -8.54 8.04 -0.01
C ASP A 8 -9.71 7.90 0.97
N GLU A 9 -10.12 6.66 1.26
CA GLU A 9 -11.16 6.37 2.24
C GLU A 9 -10.54 6.30 3.65
N ARG A 10 -10.89 7.29 4.50
CA ARG A 10 -10.30 7.38 5.84
C ARG A 10 -10.68 6.24 6.77
N ASP A 11 -11.80 5.56 6.50
CA ASP A 11 -12.22 4.39 7.28
C ASP A 11 -11.23 3.23 7.20
N VAL A 12 -10.40 3.21 6.16
CA VAL A 12 -9.36 2.19 5.97
C VAL A 12 -8.35 2.22 7.12
N GLU A 13 -8.02 3.40 7.62
CA GLU A 13 -7.12 3.54 8.78
C GLU A 13 -7.64 2.75 9.98
N PHE A 14 -8.92 2.95 10.33
CA PHE A 14 -9.54 2.23 11.44
C PHE A 14 -9.54 0.72 11.21
N LEU A 15 -9.88 0.30 9.99
CA LEU A 15 -9.94 -1.11 9.64
C LEU A 15 -8.58 -1.81 9.78
N PHE A 16 -7.53 -1.21 9.23
CA PHE A 16 -6.18 -1.77 9.34
C PHE A 16 -5.70 -1.81 10.79
N LYS A 17 -5.94 -0.76 11.56
CA LYS A 17 -5.56 -0.74 12.97
C LYS A 17 -6.27 -1.83 13.76
N GLN A 18 -7.53 -2.11 13.45
CA GLN A 18 -8.28 -3.15 14.13
C GLN A 18 -7.76 -4.55 13.76
N ARG A 19 -7.52 -4.78 12.47
CA ARG A 19 -7.10 -6.09 11.97
C ARG A 19 -5.67 -6.45 12.35
N PHE A 20 -4.82 -5.46 12.56
CA PHE A 20 -3.42 -5.65 12.93
C PHE A 20 -3.13 -5.22 14.36
N ARG A 21 -4.14 -5.22 15.22
CA ARG A 21 -4.01 -4.74 16.61
C ARG A 21 -2.87 -5.42 17.36
N LYS A 22 -2.73 -6.73 17.20
CA LYS A 22 -1.67 -7.50 17.87
C LYS A 22 -0.30 -7.02 17.45
N GLU A 23 -0.07 -6.94 16.14
CA GLU A 23 1.22 -6.54 15.57
C GLU A 23 1.57 -5.10 15.93
N LEU A 24 0.57 -4.21 15.94
CA LEU A 24 0.78 -2.82 16.35
C LEU A 24 1.16 -2.72 17.82
N ARG A 25 0.49 -3.48 18.69
CA ARG A 25 0.78 -3.49 20.13
C ARG A 25 2.15 -4.06 20.41
N GLU A 26 2.56 -5.09 19.71
CA GLU A 26 3.88 -5.72 19.87
C GLU A 26 5.00 -4.92 19.20
N GLY A 27 4.66 -3.94 18.38
CA GLY A 27 5.63 -3.14 17.65
C GLY A 27 6.24 -3.84 16.44
N SER A 28 5.72 -4.99 16.03
CA SER A 28 6.23 -5.71 14.85
C SER A 28 5.85 -5.01 13.56
N ILE A 29 4.73 -4.28 13.54
CA ILE A 29 4.28 -3.47 12.40
C ILE A 29 3.93 -2.07 12.89
N VAL A 30 4.33 -1.06 12.12
CA VAL A 30 3.93 0.33 12.30
C VAL A 30 3.34 0.80 10.97
N PHE A 31 2.16 1.43 11.01
CA PHE A 31 1.52 1.96 9.82
C PHE A 31 1.71 3.47 9.70
N PHE A 32 1.91 3.93 8.48
CA PHE A 32 1.73 5.31 8.09
C PHE A 32 0.61 5.37 7.05
N PHE A 33 -0.40 6.23 7.26
CA PHE A 33 -1.54 6.35 6.35
C PHE A 33 -1.42 7.61 5.52
N ALA A 34 -1.41 7.44 4.19
CA ALA A 34 -1.49 8.53 3.24
C ALA A 34 -2.85 8.45 2.55
N PHE A 35 -3.54 9.58 2.42
CA PHE A 35 -4.90 9.62 1.91
C PHE A 35 -4.97 10.06 0.45
N SER A 36 -3.83 10.15 -0.21
CA SER A 36 -3.71 10.41 -1.64
C SER A 36 -2.33 9.96 -2.14
N GLY A 37 -2.21 9.80 -3.45
CA GLY A 37 -0.91 9.50 -4.05
C GLY A 37 0.07 10.63 -3.86
N GLU A 38 -0.41 11.86 -3.95
CA GLU A 38 0.42 13.06 -3.75
C GLU A 38 0.99 13.12 -2.34
N GLU A 39 0.15 12.83 -1.33
CA GLU A 39 0.59 12.77 0.06
C GLU A 39 1.63 11.67 0.27
N ALA A 40 1.41 10.51 -0.34
CA ALA A 40 2.35 9.40 -0.26
C ALA A 40 3.72 9.78 -0.82
N LEU A 41 3.75 10.40 -2.00
CA LEU A 41 5.01 10.82 -2.62
C LEU A 41 5.72 11.90 -1.80
N HIS A 42 4.96 12.85 -1.27
CA HIS A 42 5.53 13.89 -0.41
C HIS A 42 6.24 13.27 0.80
N TYR A 43 5.61 12.30 1.44
CA TYR A 43 6.21 11.59 2.57
C TYR A 43 7.45 10.80 2.15
N LEU A 44 7.37 10.06 1.03
CA LEU A 44 8.49 9.24 0.56
C LEU A 44 9.73 10.07 0.19
N ARG A 45 9.53 11.31 -0.24
CA ARG A 45 10.63 12.21 -0.58
C ARG A 45 11.24 12.90 0.62
N GLY A 46 10.64 12.73 1.81
CA GLY A 46 11.16 13.25 3.06
C GLY A 46 12.13 12.30 3.75
N SER A 47 12.87 12.82 4.73
CA SER A 47 13.85 12.02 5.46
C SER A 47 13.23 10.99 6.40
N GLU A 48 11.96 11.15 6.76
CA GLU A 48 11.27 10.26 7.70
C GLU A 48 10.83 8.93 7.07
N SER A 49 10.97 8.79 5.75
CA SER A 49 10.51 7.61 5.02
C SER A 49 11.56 6.51 4.89
N LEU A 50 12.74 6.69 5.45
CA LEU A 50 13.88 5.79 5.24
C LEU A 50 13.62 4.35 5.70
N ASP A 51 12.71 4.15 6.63
CA ASP A 51 12.38 2.84 7.19
C ASP A 51 11.12 2.21 6.60
N VAL A 52 10.47 2.85 5.63
CA VAL A 52 9.32 2.25 4.95
C VAL A 52 9.81 1.09 4.08
N VAL A 53 9.22 -0.09 4.26
CA VAL A 53 9.62 -1.30 3.54
C VAL A 53 8.55 -1.77 2.54
N LEU A 54 7.29 -1.36 2.74
CA LEU A 54 6.17 -1.81 1.93
C LEU A 54 5.14 -0.70 1.79
N ILE A 55 4.58 -0.58 0.60
CA ILE A 55 3.44 0.30 0.32
C ILE A 55 2.27 -0.58 -0.11
N LEU A 56 1.11 -0.36 0.50
CA LEU A 56 -0.16 -0.93 0.07
C LEU A 56 -1.00 0.22 -0.48
N SER A 57 -1.34 0.20 -1.75
CA SER A 57 -2.05 1.32 -2.38
C SER A 57 -3.31 0.88 -3.08
N ASP A 58 -4.40 1.60 -2.81
CA ASP A 58 -5.60 1.51 -3.64
C ASP A 58 -5.30 2.05 -5.04
N ILE A 59 -6.00 1.56 -6.05
CA ILE A 59 -5.84 2.02 -7.43
C ILE A 59 -6.73 3.22 -7.70
N ASN A 60 -8.00 3.15 -7.32
CA ASN A 60 -8.98 4.17 -7.66
C ASN A 60 -9.02 5.27 -6.61
N MET A 61 -8.28 6.33 -6.85
CA MET A 61 -8.23 7.51 -5.99
C MET A 61 -8.40 8.78 -6.82
N PRO A 62 -9.04 9.83 -6.29
CA PRO A 62 -9.10 11.10 -7.00
C PRO A 62 -7.72 11.73 -7.12
N GLY A 63 -7.50 12.50 -8.18
CA GLY A 63 -6.20 13.06 -8.49
C GLY A 63 -5.26 11.98 -9.01
N MET A 64 -4.12 11.79 -8.35
CA MET A 64 -3.18 10.73 -8.74
C MET A 64 -3.77 9.35 -8.43
N THR A 65 -3.86 8.51 -9.45
CA THR A 65 -4.31 7.13 -9.27
C THR A 65 -3.21 6.27 -8.64
N GLY A 66 -3.62 5.11 -8.11
CA GLY A 66 -2.63 4.16 -7.58
C GLY A 66 -1.68 3.63 -8.64
N LEU A 67 -2.12 3.52 -9.90
CA LEU A 67 -1.25 3.09 -10.99
C LEU A 67 -0.18 4.14 -11.30
N GLU A 68 -0.55 5.42 -11.26
CA GLU A 68 0.42 6.50 -11.42
C GLU A 68 1.43 6.52 -10.28
N LEU A 69 0.96 6.33 -9.05
CA LEU A 69 1.82 6.22 -7.88
C LEU A 69 2.79 5.04 -8.03
N LEU A 70 2.30 3.89 -8.47
CA LEU A 70 3.11 2.70 -8.70
C LEU A 70 4.27 2.98 -9.66
N LYS A 71 3.99 3.64 -10.78
CA LYS A 71 5.03 3.99 -11.75
C LYS A 71 6.13 4.84 -11.11
N MET A 72 5.73 5.84 -10.34
CA MET A 72 6.68 6.75 -9.70
C MET A 72 7.50 6.06 -8.62
N VAL A 73 6.86 5.19 -7.83
CA VAL A 73 7.56 4.43 -6.79
C VAL A 73 8.58 3.48 -7.40
N ARG A 74 8.20 2.76 -8.45
CA ARG A 74 9.13 1.84 -9.11
C ARG A 74 10.31 2.56 -9.75
N ARG A 75 10.08 3.75 -10.27
CA ARG A 75 11.15 4.57 -10.88
C ARG A 75 12.09 5.16 -9.83
N ASP A 76 11.53 5.79 -8.79
CA ASP A 76 12.30 6.64 -7.88
C ASP A 76 12.70 5.91 -6.58
N PHE A 77 11.99 4.84 -6.21
CA PHE A 77 12.23 4.08 -4.99
C PHE A 77 12.23 2.57 -5.29
N PRO A 78 13.14 2.10 -6.15
CA PRO A 78 13.07 0.71 -6.66
C PRO A 78 13.25 -0.36 -5.59
N GLN A 79 13.79 -0.01 -4.43
CA GLN A 79 13.96 -0.94 -3.32
C GLN A 79 12.68 -1.18 -2.53
N LEU A 80 11.67 -0.30 -2.66
CA LEU A 80 10.42 -0.45 -1.94
C LEU A 80 9.52 -1.49 -2.60
N ARG A 81 8.93 -2.36 -1.79
CA ARG A 81 7.86 -3.23 -2.26
C ARG A 81 6.57 -2.46 -2.33
N ILE A 82 5.76 -2.74 -3.33
CA ILE A 82 4.44 -2.13 -3.47
C ILE A 82 3.42 -3.17 -3.90
N TYR A 83 2.36 -3.30 -3.10
CA TYR A 83 1.21 -4.15 -3.37
C TYR A 83 0.04 -3.26 -3.74
N MET A 84 -0.71 -3.65 -4.74
CA MET A 84 -1.87 -2.90 -5.20
C MET A 84 -3.16 -3.55 -4.69
N ILE A 85 -4.15 -2.72 -4.38
CA ILE A 85 -5.45 -3.14 -3.89
C ILE A 85 -6.50 -2.52 -4.79
N THR A 86 -7.44 -3.30 -5.30
CA THR A 86 -8.44 -2.81 -6.22
C THR A 86 -9.81 -3.47 -6.01
N ALA A 87 -10.82 -2.97 -6.72
CA ALA A 87 -12.14 -3.56 -6.73
C ALA A 87 -12.11 -4.94 -7.40
N TYR A 88 -13.06 -5.77 -7.01
CA TYR A 88 -13.24 -7.11 -7.55
C TYR A 88 -13.48 -7.07 -9.07
N ASN A 89 -12.89 -8.04 -9.80
CA ASN A 89 -13.05 -8.23 -11.24
C ASN A 89 -12.52 -7.11 -12.14
N ASP A 90 -11.48 -6.41 -11.74
CA ASP A 90 -10.85 -5.40 -12.58
C ASP A 90 -9.60 -5.99 -13.23
N GLU A 91 -9.78 -6.78 -14.30
CA GLU A 91 -8.67 -7.44 -14.99
C GLU A 91 -7.73 -6.47 -15.68
N PHE A 92 -8.25 -5.35 -16.18
CA PHE A 92 -7.43 -4.33 -16.82
C PHE A 92 -6.45 -3.72 -15.82
N ASN A 93 -6.94 -3.34 -14.65
CA ASN A 93 -6.07 -2.78 -13.61
C ASN A 93 -5.09 -3.82 -13.07
N TYR A 94 -5.49 -5.08 -12.96
CA TYR A 94 -4.58 -6.15 -12.56
C TYR A 94 -3.40 -6.25 -13.53
N LYS A 95 -3.70 -6.38 -14.81
CA LYS A 95 -2.65 -6.53 -15.83
C LYS A 95 -1.73 -5.32 -15.86
N THR A 96 -2.31 -4.12 -15.82
CA THR A 96 -1.55 -2.88 -15.85
C THR A 96 -0.64 -2.77 -14.62
N ALA A 97 -1.15 -3.11 -13.44
CA ALA A 97 -0.36 -3.07 -12.21
C ALA A 97 0.83 -4.03 -12.27
N MET A 98 0.61 -5.24 -12.76
CA MET A 98 1.69 -6.21 -12.87
C MET A 98 2.71 -5.79 -13.93
N ASP A 99 2.26 -5.23 -15.05
CA ASP A 99 3.14 -4.70 -16.09
C ASP A 99 3.99 -3.54 -15.57
N TYR A 100 3.45 -2.73 -14.66
CA TYR A 100 4.16 -1.60 -14.05
C TYR A 100 5.09 -2.03 -12.91
N GLY A 101 5.09 -3.31 -12.56
CA GLY A 101 6.03 -3.83 -11.58
C GLY A 101 5.51 -3.94 -10.16
N ALA A 102 4.20 -4.03 -9.95
CA ALA A 102 3.66 -4.33 -8.63
C ALA A 102 4.17 -5.68 -8.15
N HIS A 103 4.50 -5.78 -6.86
CA HIS A 103 5.04 -7.02 -6.29
C HIS A 103 3.93 -8.00 -5.93
N ASP A 104 2.72 -7.51 -5.68
CA ASP A 104 1.56 -8.34 -5.43
C ASP A 104 0.29 -7.52 -5.66
N TYR A 105 -0.87 -8.20 -5.64
CA TYR A 105 -2.14 -7.61 -6.01
C TYR A 105 -3.26 -8.27 -5.21
N PHE A 106 -4.09 -7.44 -4.57
CA PHE A 106 -5.20 -7.87 -3.75
C PHE A 106 -6.50 -7.26 -4.25
N THR A 107 -7.59 -8.01 -4.18
CA THR A 107 -8.92 -7.51 -4.52
C THR A 107 -9.73 -7.27 -3.25
N LYS A 108 -10.61 -6.28 -3.28
CA LYS A 108 -11.55 -6.02 -2.19
C LYS A 108 -12.74 -6.98 -2.29
N PRO A 109 -13.27 -7.49 -1.16
CA PRO A 109 -12.82 -7.24 0.21
C PRO A 109 -11.50 -7.94 0.50
N ILE A 110 -10.63 -7.28 1.26
CA ILE A 110 -9.28 -7.79 1.52
C ILE A 110 -9.35 -9.04 2.40
N ASP A 111 -8.65 -10.09 1.97
CA ASP A 111 -8.36 -11.24 2.84
C ASP A 111 -7.20 -10.86 3.77
N PHE A 112 -7.52 -10.42 4.98
CA PHE A 112 -6.52 -9.91 5.91
C PHE A 112 -5.59 -10.99 6.42
N GLU A 113 -6.01 -12.25 6.46
CA GLU A 113 -5.12 -13.33 6.86
C GLU A 113 -4.05 -13.57 5.80
N LYS A 114 -4.44 -13.57 4.52
CA LYS A 114 -3.48 -13.67 3.43
C LYS A 114 -2.52 -12.48 3.43
N LEU A 115 -3.05 -11.27 3.58
CA LEU A 115 -2.24 -10.05 3.62
C LEU A 115 -1.25 -10.08 4.78
N ARG A 116 -1.68 -10.51 5.96
CA ARG A 116 -0.81 -10.63 7.13
C ARG A 116 0.35 -11.57 6.85
N ARG A 117 0.07 -12.75 6.26
CA ARG A 117 1.13 -13.70 5.93
C ARG A 117 2.13 -13.11 4.95
N GLU A 118 1.65 -12.39 3.94
CA GLU A 118 2.52 -11.74 2.94
C GLU A 118 3.41 -10.68 3.59
N ILE A 119 2.83 -9.84 4.44
CA ILE A 119 3.59 -8.77 5.12
C ILE A 119 4.64 -9.37 6.05
N LEU A 120 4.26 -10.35 6.87
CA LEU A 120 5.17 -10.92 7.85
C LEU A 120 6.25 -11.81 7.23
N ALA A 121 6.11 -12.17 5.96
CA ALA A 121 7.10 -12.93 5.21
C ALA A 121 8.18 -12.06 4.56
N ILE A 122 8.04 -10.74 4.62
CA ILE A 122 9.02 -9.82 4.02
C ILE A 122 10.36 -9.87 4.76
#